data_002259117b907be444820bf6aaed802d
#
_entry.id   002259117b907be444820bf6aaed802d
#
_cell.length_a   1.000
_cell.length_b   1.000
_cell.length_c   1.000
_cell.angle_alpha   90.00
_cell.angle_beta   90.00
_cell.angle_gamma   90.00
#
_symmetry.space_group_name_H-M   'P 1'
#
loop_
_entity.id
_entity.type
_entity.pdbx_description
1 polymer ?
#
loop_
_entity_poly.entity_id
_entity_poly.type
_entity_poly.pdbx_seq_one_letter_code
_entity_poly.pdbx_strand_id
1 'polypeptide(L)'
;MEEHFNEIKAEYDNFYKGLMSQGRLPIKDTGKGFWGVSVSDEVFQAFKKIKIERFKSFFDLGAGDGKVVLLASLFGLDAHGMELDKELVDKANEIKAKLSHIPALSNAEIIHGDYDTHDISGYDILYSNPDRPFPRGLEDKLMKEMKNDALLIVYGLEYQPNILKKINSFNVNGTHVGVFMK
;
A
#
# COMPACT_ATOMS: atom_id res chain seq x y z
N MET A 1 6.92 -17.87 -2.91
CA MET A 1 6.30 -16.54 -3.13
C MET A 1 4.87 -16.66 -3.65
N GLU A 2 4.61 -17.31 -4.80
CA GLU A 2 3.23 -17.43 -5.35
C GLU A 2 2.26 -18.17 -4.41
N GLU A 3 2.70 -19.19 -3.70
CA GLU A 3 1.91 -19.92 -2.71
C GLU A 3 1.46 -18.98 -1.58
N HIS A 4 2.40 -18.27 -0.94
CA HIS A 4 2.10 -17.31 0.10
C HIS A 4 1.26 -16.12 -0.39
N PHE A 5 1.46 -15.69 -1.65
CA PHE A 5 0.58 -14.70 -2.26
C PHE A 5 -0.87 -15.18 -2.29
N ASN A 6 -1.09 -16.44 -2.72
CA ASN A 6 -2.45 -17.02 -2.77
C ASN A 6 -3.08 -17.14 -1.37
N GLU A 7 -2.29 -17.47 -0.35
CA GLU A 7 -2.77 -17.52 1.03
C GLU A 7 -3.19 -16.13 1.53
N ILE A 8 -2.36 -15.10 1.33
CA ILE A 8 -2.71 -13.71 1.69
C ILE A 8 -3.97 -13.29 0.95
N LYS A 9 -4.02 -13.51 -0.37
CA LYS A 9 -5.19 -13.16 -1.18
C LYS A 9 -6.46 -13.85 -0.66
N ALA A 10 -6.39 -15.13 -0.32
CA ALA A 10 -7.54 -15.88 0.19
C ALA A 10 -8.08 -15.31 1.52
N GLU A 11 -7.20 -14.90 2.45
CA GLU A 11 -7.62 -14.27 3.71
C GLU A 11 -8.31 -12.93 3.47
N TYR A 12 -7.80 -12.09 2.57
CA TYR A 12 -8.45 -10.84 2.22
C TYR A 12 -9.76 -11.04 1.46
N ASP A 13 -9.82 -12.00 0.52
CA ASP A 13 -11.07 -12.34 -0.18
C ASP A 13 -12.15 -12.82 0.81
N ASN A 14 -11.77 -13.60 1.84
CA ASN A 14 -12.67 -14.02 2.91
C ASN A 14 -13.13 -12.82 3.75
N PHE A 15 -12.25 -11.90 4.08
CA PHE A 15 -12.59 -10.67 4.79
C PHE A 15 -13.63 -9.84 4.01
N TYR A 16 -13.40 -9.60 2.71
CA TYR A 16 -14.33 -8.81 1.89
C TYR A 16 -15.67 -9.52 1.67
N LYS A 17 -15.66 -10.84 1.46
CA LYS A 17 -16.89 -11.65 1.41
C LYS A 17 -17.66 -11.54 2.73
N GLY A 18 -16.97 -11.55 3.86
CA GLY A 18 -17.57 -11.35 5.17
C GLY A 18 -18.25 -10.00 5.31
N LEU A 19 -17.63 -8.91 4.85
CA LEU A 19 -18.27 -7.58 4.83
C LEU A 19 -19.52 -7.58 3.95
N MET A 20 -19.40 -8.09 2.73
CA MET A 20 -20.53 -8.12 1.77
C MET A 20 -21.70 -8.97 2.28
N SER A 21 -21.44 -10.07 2.96
CA SER A 21 -22.49 -10.90 3.57
C SER A 21 -23.27 -10.17 4.67
N GLN A 22 -22.68 -9.15 5.27
CA GLN A 22 -23.30 -8.26 6.26
C GLN A 22 -23.93 -7.01 5.62
N GLY A 23 -24.00 -6.93 4.29
CA GLY A 23 -24.51 -5.77 3.56
C GLY A 23 -23.56 -4.56 3.56
N ARG A 24 -22.27 -4.77 3.88
CA ARG A 24 -21.23 -3.73 3.90
C ARG A 24 -20.35 -3.87 2.66
N LEU A 25 -20.06 -2.76 2.01
CA LEU A 25 -19.05 -2.73 0.94
C LEU A 25 -17.64 -2.60 1.55
N PRO A 26 -16.60 -3.10 0.86
CA PRO A 26 -15.21 -2.91 1.28
C PRO A 26 -14.71 -1.49 0.91
N ILE A 27 -15.41 -0.50 1.44
CA ILE A 27 -15.10 0.93 1.37
C ILE A 27 -15.53 1.57 2.69
N LYS A 28 -14.74 2.48 3.23
CA LYS A 28 -15.00 3.15 4.50
C LYS A 28 -14.43 4.55 4.49
N ASP A 29 -15.20 5.52 4.98
CA ASP A 29 -14.69 6.85 5.34
C ASP A 29 -13.82 6.72 6.60
N THR A 30 -12.56 7.09 6.51
CA THR A 30 -11.57 7.04 7.61
C THR A 30 -11.42 8.40 8.30
N GLY A 31 -12.25 9.39 7.93
CA GLY A 31 -12.19 10.75 8.44
C GLY A 31 -11.17 11.64 7.74
N LYS A 32 -10.17 11.08 7.08
CA LYS A 32 -9.16 11.81 6.29
C LYS A 32 -9.13 11.38 4.82
N GLY A 33 -9.89 10.39 4.47
CA GLY A 33 -10.02 9.81 3.14
C GLY A 33 -10.92 8.59 3.15
N PHE A 34 -11.02 7.94 2.01
CA PHE A 34 -11.75 6.68 1.88
C PHE A 34 -10.77 5.52 1.76
N TRP A 35 -10.92 4.54 2.65
CA TRP A 35 -10.35 3.23 2.38
C TRP A 35 -11.13 2.56 1.26
N GLY A 36 -10.41 2.10 0.24
CA GLY A 36 -10.92 1.29 -0.85
C GLY A 36 -9.91 0.20 -1.21
N VAL A 37 -10.40 -0.91 -1.73
CA VAL A 37 -9.56 -2.10 -1.95
C VAL A 37 -8.70 -1.95 -3.20
N SER A 38 -7.38 -2.05 -3.07
CA SER A 38 -6.48 -2.38 -4.19
C SER A 38 -6.63 -3.87 -4.55
N VAL A 39 -6.67 -4.23 -5.82
CA VAL A 39 -6.81 -5.62 -6.26
C VAL A 39 -5.49 -6.39 -6.05
N SER A 40 -5.53 -7.48 -5.29
CA SER A 40 -4.31 -8.23 -4.90
C SER A 40 -3.44 -8.65 -6.08
N ASP A 41 -4.05 -9.23 -7.13
CA ASP A 41 -3.34 -9.67 -8.34
C ASP A 41 -2.66 -8.50 -9.06
N GLU A 42 -3.32 -7.34 -9.11
CA GLU A 42 -2.79 -6.16 -9.79
C GLU A 42 -1.59 -5.57 -9.04
N VAL A 43 -1.71 -5.43 -7.71
CA VAL A 43 -0.60 -4.96 -6.86
C VAL A 43 0.60 -5.90 -6.98
N PHE A 44 0.37 -7.20 -6.85
CA PHE A 44 1.43 -8.20 -6.94
C PHE A 44 2.14 -8.18 -8.30
N GLN A 45 1.39 -8.09 -9.40
CA GLN A 45 1.96 -7.98 -10.74
C GLN A 45 2.67 -6.65 -10.97
N ALA A 46 2.15 -5.54 -10.41
CA ALA A 46 2.82 -4.25 -10.46
C ALA A 46 4.18 -4.31 -9.75
N PHE A 47 4.24 -4.91 -8.57
CA PHE A 47 5.47 -5.10 -7.82
C PHE A 47 6.51 -5.93 -8.59
N LYS A 48 6.06 -7.02 -9.23
CA LYS A 48 6.94 -7.83 -10.12
C LYS A 48 7.46 -7.03 -11.31
N LYS A 49 6.62 -6.21 -11.96
CA LYS A 49 7.04 -5.37 -13.11
C LYS A 49 8.05 -4.30 -12.70
N ILE A 50 7.86 -3.67 -11.55
CA ILE A 50 8.79 -2.66 -11.00
C ILE A 50 10.07 -3.32 -10.50
N LYS A 51 10.03 -4.63 -10.16
CA LYS A 51 11.12 -5.40 -9.54
C LYS A 51 11.47 -4.82 -8.17
N ILE A 52 10.45 -4.71 -7.31
CA ILE A 52 10.61 -4.07 -5.98
C ILE A 52 11.57 -4.82 -5.08
N GLU A 53 11.85 -6.11 -5.33
CA GLU A 53 12.86 -6.92 -4.62
C GLU A 53 14.29 -6.35 -4.67
N ARG A 54 14.54 -5.34 -5.50
CA ARG A 54 15.83 -4.62 -5.57
C ARG A 54 16.00 -3.57 -4.49
N PHE A 55 14.90 -3.22 -3.81
CA PHE A 55 14.85 -2.22 -2.77
C PHE A 55 14.80 -2.89 -1.39
N LYS A 56 15.02 -2.11 -0.33
CA LYS A 56 15.11 -2.64 1.03
C LYS A 56 13.90 -2.31 1.88
N SER A 57 13.30 -1.14 1.66
CA SER A 57 12.25 -0.62 2.53
C SER A 57 11.07 -0.06 1.73
N PHE A 58 9.88 -0.22 2.30
CA PHE A 58 8.61 0.12 1.69
C PHE A 58 7.70 0.82 2.71
N PHE A 59 6.96 1.84 2.28
CA PHE A 59 5.96 2.50 3.11
C PHE A 59 4.67 2.79 2.35
N ASP A 60 3.54 2.37 2.91
CA ASP A 60 2.20 2.61 2.39
C ASP A 60 1.57 3.84 3.06
N LEU A 61 1.29 4.88 2.28
CA LEU A 61 0.65 6.13 2.69
C LEU A 61 -0.88 5.94 2.77
N GLY A 62 -1.39 5.56 3.93
CA GLY A 62 -2.77 5.17 4.10
C GLY A 62 -2.99 3.68 3.82
N ALA A 63 -2.41 2.84 4.66
CA ALA A 63 -2.31 1.40 4.45
C ALA A 63 -3.65 0.65 4.47
N GLY A 64 -4.73 1.29 4.94
CA GLY A 64 -6.04 0.68 5.02
C GLY A 64 -6.02 -0.63 5.81
N ASP A 65 -6.45 -1.70 5.17
CA ASP A 65 -6.45 -3.05 5.73
C ASP A 65 -5.07 -3.74 5.75
N GLY A 66 -4.01 -3.05 5.37
CA GLY A 66 -2.62 -3.53 5.42
C GLY A 66 -2.23 -4.51 4.31
N LYS A 67 -3.12 -4.85 3.39
CA LYS A 67 -2.87 -5.85 2.35
C LYS A 67 -1.63 -5.56 1.51
N VAL A 68 -1.46 -4.32 1.08
CA VAL A 68 -0.35 -3.92 0.23
C VAL A 68 0.98 -4.05 0.97
N VAL A 69 1.02 -3.74 2.27
CA VAL A 69 2.19 -3.93 3.14
C VAL A 69 2.57 -5.41 3.24
N LEU A 70 1.58 -6.31 3.46
CA LEU A 70 1.83 -7.75 3.49
C LEU A 70 2.35 -8.27 2.15
N LEU A 71 1.80 -7.75 1.03
CA LEU A 71 2.28 -8.13 -0.31
C LEU A 71 3.71 -7.63 -0.56
N ALA A 72 4.07 -6.41 -0.13
CA ALA A 72 5.42 -5.88 -0.29
C ALA A 72 6.45 -6.70 0.50
N SER A 73 6.11 -7.15 1.70
CA SER A 73 7.00 -7.99 2.52
C SER A 73 7.34 -9.34 1.88
N LEU A 74 6.46 -9.90 1.03
CA LEU A 74 6.75 -11.14 0.28
C LEU A 74 7.95 -11.00 -0.67
N PHE A 75 8.26 -9.79 -1.10
CA PHE A 75 9.43 -9.49 -1.94
C PHE A 75 10.70 -9.24 -1.12
N GLY A 76 10.65 -9.44 0.20
CA GLY A 76 11.79 -9.32 1.09
C GLY A 76 12.05 -7.90 1.60
N LEU A 77 11.13 -6.96 1.38
CA LEU A 77 11.25 -5.60 1.89
C LEU A 77 10.87 -5.53 3.37
N ASP A 78 11.53 -4.62 4.09
CA ASP A 78 11.06 -4.11 5.36
C ASP A 78 9.87 -3.18 5.06
N ALA A 79 8.65 -3.71 5.24
CA ALA A 79 7.44 -3.12 4.71
C ALA A 79 6.57 -2.56 5.83
N HIS A 80 6.45 -1.25 5.86
CA HIS A 80 5.60 -0.55 6.81
C HIS A 80 4.42 0.13 6.11
N GLY A 81 3.37 0.42 6.86
CA GLY A 81 2.29 1.25 6.40
C GLY A 81 1.56 1.89 7.58
N MET A 82 0.99 3.05 7.36
CA MET A 82 0.28 3.77 8.40
C MET A 82 -1.16 4.02 8.00
N GLU A 83 -2.07 3.78 8.94
CA GLU A 83 -3.50 3.96 8.74
C GLU A 83 -4.11 4.68 9.95
N LEU A 84 -4.98 5.65 9.67
CA LEU A 84 -5.64 6.46 10.71
C LEU A 84 -6.80 5.70 11.37
N ASP A 85 -7.48 4.84 10.61
CA ASP A 85 -8.62 4.07 11.13
C ASP A 85 -8.15 2.84 11.91
N LYS A 86 -8.38 2.88 13.23
CA LYS A 86 -7.95 1.82 14.13
C LYS A 86 -8.60 0.46 13.82
N GLU A 87 -9.84 0.42 13.36
CA GLU A 87 -10.51 -0.86 13.05
C GLU A 87 -9.83 -1.54 11.84
N LEU A 88 -9.38 -0.77 10.85
CA LEU A 88 -8.61 -1.29 9.73
C LEU A 88 -7.25 -1.82 10.17
N VAL A 89 -6.54 -1.08 11.03
CA VAL A 89 -5.26 -1.52 11.61
C VAL A 89 -5.44 -2.80 12.41
N ASP A 90 -6.46 -2.88 13.25
CA ASP A 90 -6.74 -4.08 14.05
C ASP A 90 -7.06 -5.27 13.14
N LYS A 91 -7.83 -5.06 12.05
CA LYS A 91 -8.11 -6.10 11.05
C LYS A 91 -6.87 -6.54 10.29
N ALA A 92 -6.01 -5.61 9.88
CA ALA A 92 -4.73 -5.92 9.25
C ALA A 92 -3.85 -6.82 10.13
N ASN A 93 -3.75 -6.48 11.41
CA ASN A 93 -2.98 -7.26 12.38
C ASN A 93 -3.61 -8.62 12.69
N GLU A 94 -4.95 -8.73 12.71
CA GLU A 94 -5.65 -10.02 12.83
C GLU A 94 -5.30 -10.93 11.64
N ILE A 95 -5.37 -10.42 10.40
CA ILE A 95 -5.04 -11.19 9.20
C ILE A 95 -3.56 -11.58 9.21
N LYS A 96 -2.66 -10.64 9.52
CA LYS A 96 -1.23 -10.94 9.65
C LYS A 96 -0.96 -12.04 10.67
N ALA A 97 -1.64 -12.03 11.82
CA ALA A 97 -1.49 -13.05 12.87
C ALA A 97 -1.93 -14.45 12.38
N LYS A 98 -3.02 -14.55 11.62
CA LYS A 98 -3.45 -15.82 11.00
C LYS A 98 -2.42 -16.39 10.02
N LEU A 99 -1.67 -15.51 9.37
CA LEU A 99 -0.65 -15.85 8.37
C LEU A 99 0.78 -15.89 8.97
N SER A 100 0.91 -15.98 10.30
CA SER A 100 2.21 -15.92 11.01
C SER A 100 3.19 -17.05 10.64
N HIS A 101 2.70 -18.12 10.00
CA HIS A 101 3.53 -19.19 9.46
C HIS A 101 4.31 -18.78 8.19
N ILE A 102 3.97 -17.64 7.57
CA ILE A 102 4.69 -17.07 6.41
C ILE A 102 5.85 -16.21 6.95
N PRO A 103 7.12 -16.67 6.84
CA PRO A 103 8.24 -15.98 7.48
C PRO A 103 8.44 -14.53 7.01
N ALA A 104 8.16 -14.25 5.74
CA ALA A 104 8.32 -12.92 5.15
C ALA A 104 7.45 -11.85 5.84
N LEU A 105 6.31 -12.24 6.41
CA LEU A 105 5.41 -11.29 7.09
C LEU A 105 5.95 -10.79 8.43
N SER A 106 7.06 -11.35 8.94
CA SER A 106 7.75 -10.79 10.11
C SER A 106 8.29 -9.38 9.83
N ASN A 107 8.55 -9.04 8.56
CA ASN A 107 9.05 -7.75 8.10
C ASN A 107 7.93 -6.75 7.75
N ALA A 108 6.68 -7.11 8.00
CA ALA A 108 5.54 -6.23 7.76
C ALA A 108 5.07 -5.57 9.05
N GLU A 109 4.86 -4.27 9.05
CA GLU A 109 4.30 -3.53 10.18
C GLU A 109 3.18 -2.59 9.72
N ILE A 110 2.01 -2.69 10.36
CA ILE A 110 0.89 -1.79 10.13
C ILE A 110 0.69 -0.93 11.39
N ILE A 111 0.90 0.37 11.24
CA ILE A 111 1.00 1.35 12.31
C ILE A 111 -0.29 2.17 12.36
N HIS A 112 -0.90 2.29 13.54
CA HIS A 112 -2.01 3.21 13.74
C HIS A 112 -1.48 4.63 13.88
N GLY A 113 -1.87 5.53 12.98
CA GLY A 113 -1.44 6.92 13.01
C GLY A 113 -1.71 7.70 11.73
N ASP A 114 -1.26 8.93 11.74
CA ASP A 114 -1.35 9.84 10.60
C ASP A 114 -0.01 9.90 9.85
N TYR A 115 0.03 9.41 8.62
CA TYR A 115 1.25 9.40 7.81
C TYR A 115 1.80 10.82 7.53
N ASP A 116 1.00 11.87 7.65
CA ASP A 116 1.50 13.25 7.51
C ASP A 116 2.52 13.60 8.59
N THR A 117 2.47 12.95 9.74
CA THR A 117 3.39 13.15 10.87
C THR A 117 4.57 12.17 10.90
N HIS A 118 4.54 11.15 10.05
CA HIS A 118 5.58 10.12 10.00
C HIS A 118 6.75 10.56 9.12
N ASP A 119 7.99 10.29 9.54
CA ASP A 119 9.18 10.53 8.74
C ASP A 119 9.32 9.46 7.64
N ILE A 120 9.21 9.88 6.39
CA ILE A 120 9.29 8.99 5.22
C ILE A 120 10.69 8.97 4.58
N SER A 121 11.67 9.66 5.15
CA SER A 121 13.02 9.79 4.57
C SER A 121 13.83 8.48 4.55
N GLY A 122 13.42 7.50 5.36
CA GLY A 122 14.08 6.19 5.45
C GLY A 122 13.71 5.20 4.34
N TYR A 123 12.63 5.46 3.59
CA TYR A 123 12.07 4.45 2.69
C TYR A 123 12.59 4.59 1.25
N ASP A 124 12.76 3.44 0.60
CA ASP A 124 13.16 3.35 -0.81
C ASP A 124 11.96 3.36 -1.75
N ILE A 125 10.82 2.85 -1.27
CA ILE A 125 9.55 2.83 -1.99
C ILE A 125 8.46 3.42 -1.09
N LEU A 126 7.71 4.36 -1.65
CA LEU A 126 6.44 4.81 -1.13
C LEU A 126 5.32 4.30 -2.04
N TYR A 127 4.17 4.00 -1.46
CA TYR A 127 2.97 3.58 -2.19
C TYR A 127 1.78 4.43 -1.79
N SER A 128 0.88 4.68 -2.74
CA SER A 128 -0.40 5.32 -2.48
C SER A 128 -1.47 4.78 -3.43
N ASN A 129 -2.66 4.51 -2.90
CA ASN A 129 -3.90 4.33 -3.65
C ASN A 129 -4.81 5.52 -3.33
N PRO A 130 -4.63 6.68 -4.03
CA PRO A 130 -5.29 7.92 -3.65
C PRO A 130 -6.78 7.89 -4.02
N ASP A 131 -7.62 8.32 -3.09
CA ASP A 131 -9.05 8.54 -3.27
C ASP A 131 -9.41 9.99 -3.67
N ARG A 132 -8.41 10.86 -3.72
CA ARG A 132 -8.52 12.30 -4.00
C ARG A 132 -7.22 12.86 -4.59
N PRO A 133 -7.25 14.08 -5.16
CA PRO A 133 -6.02 14.76 -5.60
C PRO A 133 -5.02 14.87 -4.45
N PHE A 134 -3.74 14.74 -4.78
CA PHE A 134 -2.66 14.90 -3.81
C PHE A 134 -2.75 16.30 -3.18
N PRO A 135 -2.97 16.41 -1.86
CA PRO A 135 -3.00 17.72 -1.22
C PRO A 135 -1.58 18.32 -1.21
N ARG A 136 -1.51 19.65 -1.28
CA ARG A 136 -0.23 20.36 -1.32
C ARG A 136 0.70 19.99 -0.16
N GLY A 137 0.16 19.82 1.04
CA GLY A 137 0.96 19.41 2.20
C GLY A 137 1.65 18.07 2.01
N LEU A 138 0.97 17.09 1.38
CA LEU A 138 1.58 15.80 1.06
C LEU A 138 2.64 15.95 -0.03
N GLU A 139 2.38 16.74 -1.08
CA GLU A 139 3.37 16.99 -2.13
C GLU A 139 4.62 17.68 -1.58
N ASP A 140 4.46 18.70 -0.72
CA ASP A 140 5.57 19.39 -0.04
C ASP A 140 6.37 18.41 0.84
N LYS A 141 5.68 17.50 1.56
CA LYS A 141 6.31 16.44 2.36
C LYS A 141 7.11 15.48 1.48
N LEU A 142 6.54 14.99 0.39
CA LEU A 142 7.23 14.11 -0.56
C LEU A 142 8.50 14.77 -1.11
N MET A 143 8.41 16.03 -1.54
CA MET A 143 9.56 16.80 -2.02
C MET A 143 10.63 17.03 -0.96
N LYS A 144 10.25 17.22 0.28
CA LYS A 144 11.17 17.47 1.38
C LYS A 144 11.86 16.19 1.86
N GLU A 145 11.10 15.12 2.06
CA GLU A 145 11.55 13.95 2.81
C GLU A 145 11.94 12.74 1.93
N MET A 146 11.31 12.53 0.75
CA MET A 146 11.72 11.42 -0.12
C MET A 146 13.21 11.47 -0.44
N LYS A 147 13.87 10.30 -0.47
CA LYS A 147 15.21 10.16 -1.06
C LYS A 147 15.15 10.50 -2.57
N ASN A 148 16.25 10.98 -3.12
CA ASN A 148 16.31 11.34 -4.55
C ASN A 148 16.12 10.12 -5.48
N ASP A 149 16.49 8.93 -5.02
CA ASP A 149 16.39 7.65 -5.72
C ASP A 149 15.21 6.78 -5.26
N ALA A 150 14.41 7.28 -4.31
CA ALA A 150 13.19 6.60 -3.90
C ALA A 150 12.10 6.69 -4.97
N LEU A 151 11.25 5.67 -5.02
CA LEU A 151 10.09 5.61 -5.90
C LEU A 151 8.81 5.92 -5.14
N LEU A 152 7.91 6.70 -5.73
CA LEU A 152 6.50 6.70 -5.35
C LEU A 152 5.72 5.89 -6.39
N ILE A 153 5.06 4.84 -5.94
CA ILE A 153 4.14 4.03 -6.75
C ILE A 153 2.72 4.53 -6.48
N VAL A 154 2.03 4.94 -7.52
CA VAL A 154 0.63 5.40 -7.45
C VAL A 154 -0.27 4.42 -8.19
N TYR A 155 -1.21 3.83 -7.46
CA TYR A 155 -2.21 2.90 -7.99
C TYR A 155 -3.46 3.67 -8.43
N GLY A 156 -3.88 3.47 -9.67
CA GLY A 156 -4.97 4.23 -10.30
C GLY A 156 -4.46 5.39 -11.17
N LEU A 157 -5.33 5.87 -12.06
CA LEU A 157 -5.02 6.96 -13.00
C LEU A 157 -5.56 8.30 -12.52
N GLU A 158 -6.62 8.30 -11.74
CA GLU A 158 -7.45 9.49 -11.48
C GLU A 158 -6.68 10.60 -10.75
N TYR A 159 -5.87 10.23 -9.77
CA TYR A 159 -5.12 11.18 -8.97
C TYR A 159 -3.63 10.88 -9.03
N GLN A 160 -2.86 11.82 -9.57
CA GLN A 160 -1.42 11.71 -9.73
C GLN A 160 -0.74 12.90 -9.06
N PRO A 161 0.49 12.76 -8.51
CA PRO A 161 1.22 13.90 -7.98
C PRO A 161 1.59 14.88 -9.11
N ASN A 162 1.57 16.19 -8.81
CA ASN A 162 1.85 17.23 -9.78
C ASN A 162 3.32 17.62 -9.84
N ILE A 163 4.04 17.47 -8.72
CA ILE A 163 5.40 18.00 -8.56
C ILE A 163 6.49 16.95 -8.73
N LEU A 164 6.15 15.66 -8.63
CA LEU A 164 7.11 14.57 -8.85
C LEU A 164 7.21 14.22 -10.32
N LYS A 165 8.42 13.83 -10.74
CA LYS A 165 8.65 13.41 -12.13
C LYS A 165 8.13 11.98 -12.35
N LYS A 166 7.18 11.81 -13.26
CA LYS A 166 6.79 10.49 -13.72
C LYS A 166 7.92 9.87 -14.54
N ILE A 167 8.46 8.75 -14.08
CA ILE A 167 9.56 8.03 -14.73
C ILE A 167 9.08 6.79 -15.47
N ASN A 168 7.93 6.23 -15.08
CA ASN A 168 7.33 5.08 -15.72
C ASN A 168 5.82 5.06 -15.50
N SER A 169 5.09 4.39 -16.39
CA SER A 169 3.70 4.02 -16.16
C SER A 169 3.33 2.81 -17.01
N PHE A 170 2.42 1.99 -16.52
CA PHE A 170 1.93 0.80 -17.20
C PHE A 170 0.56 0.40 -16.67
N ASN A 171 -0.12 -0.48 -17.38
CA ASN A 171 -1.37 -1.07 -16.93
C ASN A 171 -1.17 -2.52 -16.48
N VAL A 172 -1.92 -2.91 -15.44
CA VAL A 172 -2.06 -4.28 -14.97
C VAL A 172 -3.56 -4.59 -14.91
N ASN A 173 -4.02 -5.52 -15.74
CA ASN A 173 -5.44 -5.93 -15.80
C ASN A 173 -6.44 -4.77 -15.94
N GLY A 174 -6.03 -3.69 -16.62
CA GLY A 174 -6.86 -2.49 -16.82
C GLY A 174 -6.59 -1.36 -15.81
N THR A 175 -5.96 -1.63 -14.71
CA THR A 175 -5.59 -0.59 -13.73
C THR A 175 -4.26 0.05 -14.07
N HIS A 176 -4.24 1.37 -14.10
CA HIS A 176 -3.02 2.17 -14.31
C HIS A 176 -2.15 2.17 -13.06
N VAL A 177 -0.84 2.06 -13.25
CA VAL A 177 0.15 2.23 -12.20
C VAL A 177 1.18 3.25 -12.67
N GLY A 178 1.31 4.35 -11.94
CA GLY A 178 2.33 5.38 -12.15
C GLY A 178 3.52 5.17 -11.22
N VAL A 179 4.73 5.45 -11.72
CA VAL A 179 5.96 5.41 -10.92
C VAL A 179 6.66 6.76 -11.05
N PHE A 180 6.94 7.38 -9.91
CA PHE A 180 7.45 8.74 -9.81
C PHE A 180 8.73 8.78 -8.99
N MET A 181 9.55 9.78 -9.27
CA MET A 181 10.73 10.16 -8.47
C MET A 181 10.71 11.66 -8.17
N LYS A 182 11.51 12.04 -7.21
CA LYS A 182 11.78 13.45 -6.89
C LYS A 182 12.52 14.18 -8.02
#